data_e2707b0520b75faf64c96e850a44f343
#
_entry.id   e2707b0520b75faf64c96e850a44f343
#
_cell.length_a   1.000
_cell.length_b   1.000
_cell.length_c   1.000
_cell.angle_alpha   90.00
_cell.angle_beta   90.00
_cell.angle_gamma   90.00
#
_symmetry.space_group_name_H-M   'P 1'
#
loop_
_entity.id
_entity.type
_entity.pdbx_description
1 polymer ?
#
loop_
_entity_poly.entity_id
_entity_poly.type
_entity_poly.pdbx_seq_one_letter_code
_entity_poly.pdbx_strand_id
1 'polypeptide(L)'
;GSKTTQMAAMMENDGYILANELDKIRCDRLKYNVHMQGAEIVEVINMPGENVGEKYPNTFDKVLLDVPCSGEGRFLVSDEKTYKNWSTKQVQDLVEIQKKLFESAVEALKAGGEMVYSTCTLNLKENEEIVNYAIKNLNVKVEEINIELKDKAKGISKGYDTSLKNTI
;
A
#
# COMPACT_ATOMS: atom_id res chain seq x y z
N GLY A 1 -1.22 9.68 -7.28
CA GLY A 1 -2.63 9.99 -7.01
C GLY A 1 -3.63 9.07 -7.71
N SER A 2 -3.22 8.20 -8.67
CA SER A 2 -4.18 7.40 -9.46
C SER A 2 -5.06 6.47 -8.60
N LYS A 3 -4.48 5.77 -7.62
CA LYS A 3 -5.26 4.92 -6.70
C LYS A 3 -6.26 5.73 -5.88
N THR A 4 -5.87 6.91 -5.39
CA THR A 4 -6.74 7.82 -4.62
C THR A 4 -7.94 8.30 -5.42
N THR A 5 -7.72 8.79 -6.63
CA THR A 5 -8.82 9.28 -7.50
C THR A 5 -9.67 8.14 -8.04
N GLN A 6 -9.10 6.96 -8.25
CA GLN A 6 -9.85 5.75 -8.60
C GLN A 6 -10.80 5.34 -7.47
N MET A 7 -10.33 5.33 -6.21
CA MET A 7 -11.19 5.04 -5.06
C MET A 7 -12.33 6.03 -4.95
N ALA A 8 -12.08 7.35 -5.08
CA ALA A 8 -13.13 8.36 -5.06
C ALA A 8 -14.18 8.15 -6.15
N ALA A 9 -13.74 7.79 -7.37
CA ALA A 9 -14.65 7.46 -8.47
C ALA A 9 -15.48 6.19 -8.20
N MET A 10 -14.86 5.14 -7.64
CA MET A 10 -15.57 3.91 -7.27
C MET A 10 -16.56 4.11 -6.12
N MET A 11 -16.31 5.09 -5.26
CA MET A 11 -17.21 5.51 -4.18
C MET A 11 -18.25 6.55 -4.67
N GLU A 12 -18.26 6.90 -5.96
CA GLU A 12 -19.18 7.90 -6.54
C GLU A 12 -19.13 9.25 -5.79
N ASN A 13 -17.97 9.62 -5.23
CA ASN A 13 -17.79 10.75 -4.32
C ASN A 13 -18.70 10.71 -3.07
N ASP A 14 -19.09 9.53 -2.61
CA ASP A 14 -19.79 9.36 -1.34
C ASP A 14 -18.85 8.84 -0.26
N GLY A 15 -18.88 9.45 0.93
CA GLY A 15 -18.03 9.10 2.06
C GLY A 15 -16.81 10.03 2.23
N TYR A 16 -15.67 9.49 2.65
CA TYR A 16 -14.46 10.27 2.97
C TYR A 16 -13.19 9.45 2.68
N ILE A 17 -12.19 10.10 2.08
CA ILE A 17 -10.86 9.53 1.86
C ILE A 17 -9.79 10.45 2.44
N LEU A 18 -9.00 9.96 3.39
CA LEU A 18 -7.77 10.62 3.83
C LEU A 18 -6.60 10.07 3.02
N ALA A 19 -5.96 10.92 2.22
CA ALA A 19 -4.79 10.57 1.41
C ALA A 19 -3.53 11.20 2.00
N ASN A 20 -2.60 10.38 2.49
CA ASN A 20 -1.33 10.85 3.04
C ASN A 20 -0.18 10.71 2.05
N GLU A 21 0.66 11.73 1.96
CA GLU A 21 1.90 11.71 1.18
C GLU A 21 3.01 12.44 1.97
N LEU A 22 4.13 11.75 2.17
CA LEU A 22 5.28 12.27 2.93
C LEU A 22 6.01 13.40 2.20
N ASP A 23 6.28 13.23 0.90
CA ASP A 23 6.99 14.21 0.10
C ASP A 23 6.10 15.40 -0.23
N LYS A 24 6.56 16.60 0.12
CA LYS A 24 5.79 17.85 -0.06
C LYS A 24 5.42 18.12 -1.53
N ILE A 25 6.36 17.90 -2.45
CA ILE A 25 6.13 18.16 -3.88
C ILE A 25 5.11 17.16 -4.44
N ARG A 26 5.21 15.89 -4.03
CA ARG A 26 4.26 14.84 -4.41
C ARG A 26 2.88 15.10 -3.78
N CYS A 27 2.84 15.59 -2.55
CA CYS A 27 1.60 15.99 -1.88
C CYS A 27 0.88 17.10 -2.64
N ASP A 28 1.59 18.13 -3.07
CA ASP A 28 1.01 19.23 -3.85
C ASP A 28 0.51 18.74 -5.23
N ARG A 29 1.24 17.84 -5.88
CA ARG A 29 0.77 17.16 -7.11
C ARG A 29 -0.47 16.30 -6.86
N LEU A 30 -0.54 15.61 -5.72
CA LEU A 30 -1.71 14.83 -5.34
C LEU A 30 -2.93 15.73 -5.16
N LYS A 31 -2.80 16.84 -4.44
CA LYS A 31 -3.86 17.85 -4.28
C LYS A 31 -4.38 18.37 -5.62
N TYR A 32 -3.43 18.70 -6.52
CA TYR A 32 -3.80 19.15 -7.87
C TYR A 32 -4.58 18.08 -8.64
N ASN A 33 -4.11 16.82 -8.63
CA ASN A 33 -4.77 15.72 -9.33
C ASN A 33 -6.17 15.43 -8.77
N VAL A 34 -6.32 15.43 -7.44
CA VAL A 34 -7.59 15.24 -6.73
C VAL A 34 -8.60 16.32 -7.18
N HIS A 35 -8.18 17.57 -7.18
CA HIS A 35 -9.01 18.68 -7.62
C HIS A 35 -9.40 18.57 -9.11
N MET A 36 -8.42 18.33 -10.00
CA MET A 36 -8.64 18.23 -11.45
C MET A 36 -9.56 17.07 -11.86
N GLN A 37 -9.62 16.00 -11.06
CA GLN A 37 -10.47 14.85 -11.32
C GLN A 37 -11.80 14.87 -10.57
N GLY A 38 -12.11 15.97 -9.87
CA GLY A 38 -13.37 16.12 -9.16
C GLY A 38 -13.55 15.12 -8.01
N ALA A 39 -12.45 14.67 -7.38
CA ALA A 39 -12.49 13.76 -6.24
C ALA A 39 -12.77 14.53 -4.94
N GLU A 40 -14.01 14.98 -4.76
CA GLU A 40 -14.41 15.94 -3.73
C GLU A 40 -14.34 15.41 -2.30
N ILE A 41 -14.45 14.09 -2.13
CA ILE A 41 -14.39 13.40 -0.82
C ILE A 41 -12.96 13.20 -0.30
N VAL A 42 -11.93 13.68 -1.03
CA VAL A 42 -10.53 13.42 -0.68
C VAL A 42 -9.91 14.59 0.08
N GLU A 43 -9.54 14.37 1.32
CA GLU A 43 -8.63 15.23 2.07
C GLU A 43 -7.18 14.75 1.87
N VAL A 44 -6.28 15.66 1.50
CA VAL A 44 -4.85 15.36 1.31
C VAL A 44 -4.04 15.97 2.44
N ILE A 45 -3.33 15.13 3.18
CA ILE A 45 -2.41 15.52 4.24
C ILE A 45 -0.95 15.24 3.87
N ASN A 46 -0.03 15.94 4.54
CA ASN A 46 1.41 15.76 4.36
C ASN A 46 2.05 15.49 5.73
N MET A 47 2.34 14.23 6.00
CA MET A 47 3.00 13.82 7.25
C MET A 47 3.70 12.46 7.08
N PRO A 48 4.60 12.06 7.99
CA PRO A 48 5.12 10.70 8.04
C PRO A 48 3.99 9.69 8.18
N GLY A 49 3.97 8.66 7.32
CA GLY A 49 2.93 7.63 7.32
C GLY A 49 2.90 6.85 8.63
N GLU A 50 4.05 6.70 9.27
CA GLU A 50 4.23 6.03 10.56
C GLU A 50 3.44 6.70 11.70
N ASN A 51 3.08 7.97 11.55
CA ASN A 51 2.37 8.75 12.58
C ASN A 51 0.85 8.84 12.30
N VAL A 52 0.37 8.25 11.21
CA VAL A 52 -1.06 8.33 10.84
C VAL A 52 -1.91 7.58 11.86
N GLY A 53 -1.48 6.40 12.32
CA GLY A 53 -2.19 5.60 13.31
C GLY A 53 -2.37 6.34 14.63
N GLU A 54 -1.30 6.94 15.16
CA GLU A 54 -1.35 7.75 16.38
C GLU A 54 -2.31 8.94 16.25
N LYS A 55 -2.33 9.59 15.09
CA LYS A 55 -3.17 10.77 14.85
C LYS A 55 -4.64 10.43 14.60
N TYR A 56 -4.91 9.30 13.99
CA TYR A 56 -6.24 8.85 13.59
C TYR A 56 -6.54 7.41 14.06
N PRO A 57 -6.44 7.10 15.37
CA PRO A 57 -6.62 5.74 15.85
C PRO A 57 -8.05 5.25 15.64
N ASN A 58 -8.22 4.00 15.21
CA ASN A 58 -9.54 3.35 15.01
C ASN A 58 -10.53 4.21 14.19
N THR A 59 -10.03 4.87 13.14
CA THR A 59 -10.81 5.87 12.41
C THR A 59 -11.40 5.31 11.10
N PHE A 60 -10.65 4.47 10.39
CA PHE A 60 -10.99 4.08 9.03
C PHE A 60 -11.61 2.67 8.96
N ASP A 61 -12.61 2.52 8.11
CA ASP A 61 -13.23 1.23 7.82
C ASP A 61 -12.36 0.41 6.86
N LYS A 62 -11.65 1.11 5.94
CA LYS A 62 -10.75 0.51 4.95
C LYS A 62 -9.46 1.32 4.81
N VAL A 63 -8.34 0.63 4.65
CA VAL A 63 -7.02 1.25 4.45
C VAL A 63 -6.36 0.63 3.20
N LEU A 64 -5.87 1.49 2.31
CA LEU A 64 -4.94 1.09 1.25
C LEU A 64 -3.52 1.53 1.65
N LEU A 65 -2.68 0.57 1.94
CA LEU A 65 -1.28 0.77 2.31
C LEU A 65 -0.37 0.46 1.10
N ASP A 66 -0.08 1.49 0.30
CA ASP A 66 0.83 1.42 -0.86
C ASP A 66 2.21 1.94 -0.45
N VAL A 67 3.08 1.03 -0.05
CA VAL A 67 4.35 1.35 0.61
C VAL A 67 5.48 1.66 -0.36
N PRO A 68 6.50 2.46 0.07
CA PRO A 68 7.76 2.53 -0.66
C PRO A 68 8.41 1.15 -0.68
N CYS A 69 8.89 0.72 -1.85
CA CYS A 69 9.51 -0.59 -2.05
C CYS A 69 10.68 -0.51 -3.03
N SER A 70 11.48 -1.58 -3.12
CA SER A 70 12.66 -1.66 -3.99
C SER A 70 12.34 -1.57 -5.49
N GLY A 71 11.08 -1.83 -5.87
CA GLY A 71 10.58 -1.64 -7.22
C GLY A 71 11.08 -2.66 -8.23
N GLU A 72 11.48 -3.85 -7.82
CA GLU A 72 12.01 -4.91 -8.68
C GLU A 72 11.07 -5.26 -9.85
N GLY A 73 9.76 -5.16 -9.67
CA GLY A 73 8.77 -5.37 -10.73
C GLY A 73 8.85 -4.37 -11.89
N ARG A 74 9.68 -3.31 -11.76
CA ARG A 74 9.91 -2.29 -12.79
C ARG A 74 11.30 -2.38 -13.45
N PHE A 75 12.09 -3.38 -13.10
CA PHE A 75 13.42 -3.56 -13.70
C PHE A 75 13.31 -3.94 -15.18
N LEU A 76 14.05 -3.22 -15.99
CA LEU A 76 14.18 -3.49 -17.43
C LEU A 76 15.63 -3.88 -17.72
N VAL A 77 15.86 -5.09 -18.22
CA VAL A 77 17.20 -5.58 -18.58
C VAL A 77 17.88 -4.66 -19.60
N SER A 78 17.08 -4.03 -20.46
CA SER A 78 17.53 -3.07 -21.49
C SER A 78 17.87 -1.68 -20.95
N ASP A 79 17.52 -1.36 -19.70
CA ASP A 79 17.77 -0.04 -19.09
C ASP A 79 18.32 -0.19 -17.67
N GLU A 80 19.64 -0.14 -17.54
CA GLU A 80 20.37 -0.25 -16.28
C GLU A 80 19.94 0.80 -15.25
N LYS A 81 19.44 1.97 -15.67
CA LYS A 81 18.97 3.02 -14.76
C LYS A 81 17.84 2.55 -13.85
N THR A 82 17.08 1.52 -14.28
CA THR A 82 15.96 0.99 -13.54
C THR A 82 16.39 0.19 -12.31
N TYR A 83 17.62 -0.32 -12.26
CA TYR A 83 18.12 -1.18 -11.16
C TYR A 83 19.52 -0.84 -10.62
N LYS A 84 20.25 0.10 -11.23
CA LYS A 84 21.64 0.44 -10.85
C LYS A 84 21.82 0.87 -9.39
N ASN A 85 20.76 1.41 -8.76
CA ASN A 85 20.78 1.87 -7.37
C ASN A 85 20.22 0.80 -6.39
N TRP A 86 19.77 -0.33 -6.91
CA TRP A 86 19.24 -1.40 -6.07
C TRP A 86 20.35 -2.08 -5.25
N SER A 87 20.07 -2.38 -4.00
CA SER A 87 20.97 -3.12 -3.12
C SER A 87 20.20 -3.86 -2.04
N THR A 88 20.80 -4.93 -1.51
CA THR A 88 20.23 -5.67 -0.38
C THR A 88 20.09 -4.81 0.88
N LYS A 89 20.98 -3.82 1.07
CA LYS A 89 20.88 -2.86 2.17
C LYS A 89 19.65 -1.99 2.02
N GLN A 90 19.39 -1.47 0.81
CA GLN A 90 18.18 -0.68 0.53
C GLN A 90 16.91 -1.48 0.83
N VAL A 91 16.87 -2.77 0.45
CA VAL A 91 15.73 -3.65 0.77
C VAL A 91 15.55 -3.77 2.29
N GLN A 92 16.64 -3.97 3.06
CA GLN A 92 16.57 -4.06 4.52
C GLN A 92 16.04 -2.76 5.16
N ASP A 93 16.52 -1.61 4.70
CA ASP A 93 16.06 -0.30 5.20
C ASP A 93 14.57 -0.09 4.90
N LEU A 94 14.11 -0.49 3.70
CA LEU A 94 12.70 -0.42 3.30
C LEU A 94 11.81 -1.36 4.12
N VAL A 95 12.26 -2.56 4.42
CA VAL A 95 11.53 -3.53 5.26
C VAL A 95 11.22 -2.92 6.64
N GLU A 96 12.17 -2.25 7.27
CA GLU A 96 11.93 -1.62 8.57
C GLU A 96 10.93 -0.44 8.48
N ILE A 97 10.95 0.32 7.40
CA ILE A 97 9.96 1.36 7.13
C ILE A 97 8.57 0.73 6.90
N GLN A 98 8.50 -0.33 6.10
CA GLN A 98 7.26 -1.03 5.77
C GLN A 98 6.57 -1.61 7.01
N LYS A 99 7.33 -2.19 7.96
CA LYS A 99 6.79 -2.67 9.23
C LYS A 99 6.12 -1.54 10.02
N LYS A 100 6.79 -0.40 10.19
CA LYS A 100 6.25 0.77 10.91
C LYS A 100 5.00 1.33 10.22
N LEU A 101 5.01 1.40 8.89
CA LEU A 101 3.85 1.83 8.12
C LEU A 101 2.67 0.86 8.28
N PHE A 102 2.95 -0.44 8.33
CA PHE A 102 1.92 -1.47 8.54
C PHE A 102 1.31 -1.35 9.95
N GLU A 103 2.15 -1.19 10.98
CA GLU A 103 1.70 -0.97 12.37
C GLU A 103 0.78 0.26 12.46
N SER A 104 1.22 1.39 11.89
CA SER A 104 0.43 2.63 11.85
C SER A 104 -0.89 2.45 11.10
N ALA A 105 -0.89 1.71 9.99
CA ALA A 105 -2.11 1.43 9.23
C ALA A 105 -3.11 0.57 10.02
N VAL A 106 -2.63 -0.43 10.76
CA VAL A 106 -3.46 -1.27 11.62
C VAL A 106 -4.03 -0.46 12.79
N GLU A 107 -3.24 0.44 13.39
CA GLU A 107 -3.71 1.33 14.45
C GLU A 107 -4.81 2.29 13.97
N ALA A 108 -4.70 2.78 12.72
CA ALA A 108 -5.70 3.66 12.11
C ALA A 108 -6.99 2.92 11.71
N LEU A 109 -6.92 1.59 11.54
CA LEU A 109 -8.03 0.77 11.10
C LEU A 109 -8.98 0.47 12.27
N LYS A 110 -10.28 0.56 12.04
CA LYS A 110 -11.30 0.10 12.99
C LYS A 110 -11.22 -1.40 13.22
N ALA A 111 -11.65 -1.85 14.38
CA ALA A 111 -11.84 -3.28 14.63
C ALA A 111 -12.81 -3.90 13.60
N GLY A 112 -12.38 -4.97 12.91
CA GLY A 112 -13.14 -5.59 11.83
C GLY A 112 -13.03 -4.85 10.48
N GLY A 113 -12.23 -3.80 10.40
CA GLY A 113 -11.92 -3.12 9.14
C GLY A 113 -11.02 -3.95 8.23
N GLU A 114 -10.92 -3.55 6.96
CA GLU A 114 -10.16 -4.24 5.93
C GLU A 114 -8.97 -3.39 5.44
N MET A 115 -7.83 -4.04 5.21
CA MET A 115 -6.65 -3.38 4.67
C MET A 115 -6.12 -4.11 3.44
N VAL A 116 -5.71 -3.34 2.43
CA VAL A 116 -4.92 -3.84 1.29
C VAL A 116 -3.49 -3.36 1.45
N TYR A 117 -2.54 -4.29 1.53
CA TYR A 117 -1.11 -4.01 1.46
C TYR A 117 -0.64 -4.20 0.02
N SER A 118 0.04 -3.21 -0.55
CA SER A 118 0.51 -3.28 -1.93
C SER A 118 1.94 -2.78 -2.10
N THR A 119 2.69 -3.44 -2.99
CA THR A 119 4.04 -3.07 -3.40
C THR A 119 4.19 -3.15 -4.92
N CYS A 120 5.27 -2.62 -5.45
CA CYS A 120 5.68 -2.82 -6.84
C CYS A 120 7.00 -3.62 -6.95
N THR A 121 7.30 -4.45 -5.96
CA THR A 121 8.46 -5.34 -5.91
C THR A 121 8.04 -6.80 -5.99
N LEU A 122 8.99 -7.68 -6.33
CA LEU A 122 8.84 -9.14 -6.28
C LEU A 122 9.59 -9.75 -5.08
N ASN A 123 10.17 -8.92 -4.21
CA ASN A 123 11.02 -9.35 -3.11
C ASN A 123 10.19 -9.94 -1.96
N LEU A 124 10.51 -11.17 -1.57
CA LEU A 124 9.87 -11.89 -0.45
C LEU A 124 9.92 -11.11 0.86
N LYS A 125 11.04 -10.42 1.12
CA LYS A 125 11.23 -9.66 2.37
C LYS A 125 10.27 -8.49 2.49
N GLU A 126 9.89 -7.91 1.34
CA GLU A 126 9.00 -6.75 1.28
C GLU A 126 7.52 -7.15 1.08
N ASN A 127 7.23 -8.41 0.80
CA ASN A 127 5.89 -8.94 0.58
C ASN A 127 5.52 -9.95 1.68
N GLU A 128 5.81 -11.24 1.48
CA GLU A 128 5.37 -12.32 2.35
C GLU A 128 5.93 -12.20 3.78
N GLU A 129 7.18 -11.77 3.94
CA GLU A 129 7.78 -11.60 5.27
C GLU A 129 7.13 -10.44 6.05
N ILE A 130 6.71 -9.36 5.39
CA ILE A 130 5.96 -8.28 6.02
C ILE A 130 4.57 -8.77 6.47
N VAL A 131 3.87 -9.51 5.61
CA VAL A 131 2.56 -10.06 5.96
C VAL A 131 2.70 -11.07 7.11
N ASN A 132 3.71 -11.94 7.09
CA ASN A 132 4.02 -12.85 8.20
C ASN A 132 4.35 -12.12 9.50
N TYR A 133 5.12 -11.03 9.41
CA TYR A 133 5.38 -10.18 10.56
C TYR A 133 4.07 -9.64 11.17
N ALA A 134 3.18 -9.14 10.32
CA ALA A 134 1.91 -8.57 10.75
C ALA A 134 1.00 -9.62 11.41
N ILE A 135 0.86 -10.82 10.83
CA ILE A 135 0.08 -11.94 11.40
C ILE A 135 0.61 -12.34 12.79
N LYS A 136 1.94 -12.34 12.97
CA LYS A 136 2.57 -12.78 14.23
C LYS A 136 2.53 -11.73 15.34
N ASN A 137 2.60 -10.44 14.99
CA ASN A 137 2.82 -9.37 15.96
C ASN A 137 1.63 -8.41 16.11
N LEU A 138 0.73 -8.38 15.12
CA LEU A 138 -0.44 -7.51 15.10
C LEU A 138 -1.70 -8.39 15.08
N ASN A 139 -2.80 -7.86 15.57
CA ASN A 139 -4.07 -8.60 15.60
C ASN A 139 -4.78 -8.55 14.23
N VAL A 140 -4.16 -9.16 13.21
CA VAL A 140 -4.66 -9.21 11.84
C VAL A 140 -4.68 -10.62 11.29
N LYS A 141 -5.53 -10.87 10.30
CA LYS A 141 -5.60 -12.12 9.53
C LYS A 141 -5.61 -11.80 8.03
N VAL A 142 -5.16 -12.74 7.22
CA VAL A 142 -5.26 -12.63 5.77
C VAL A 142 -6.64 -13.08 5.31
N GLU A 143 -7.29 -12.24 4.52
CA GLU A 143 -8.57 -12.56 3.88
C GLU A 143 -8.36 -12.94 2.41
N GLU A 144 -9.24 -13.78 1.89
CA GLU A 144 -9.23 -14.16 0.48
C GLU A 144 -9.72 -13.01 -0.39
N ILE A 145 -8.96 -12.69 -1.46
CA ILE A 145 -9.35 -11.67 -2.43
C ILE A 145 -10.31 -12.30 -3.45
N ASN A 146 -11.61 -12.08 -3.25
CA ASN A 146 -12.66 -12.56 -4.12
C ASN A 146 -13.06 -11.47 -5.14
N ILE A 147 -12.25 -11.28 -6.18
CA ILE A 147 -12.56 -10.37 -7.29
C ILE A 147 -12.84 -11.16 -8.55
N GLU A 148 -14.04 -11.03 -9.10
CA GLU A 148 -14.37 -11.53 -10.44
C GLU A 148 -13.78 -10.57 -11.50
N LEU A 149 -12.61 -10.88 -12.02
CA LEU A 149 -12.02 -10.20 -13.17
C LEU A 149 -12.33 -11.03 -14.43
N LYS A 150 -12.94 -10.40 -15.43
CA LYS A 150 -13.28 -11.06 -16.72
C LYS A 150 -12.06 -11.61 -17.46
N ASP A 151 -10.90 -10.96 -17.32
CA ASP A 151 -9.64 -11.35 -17.95
C ASP A 151 -8.52 -11.39 -16.89
N LYS A 152 -8.62 -12.36 -15.96
CA LYS A 152 -7.50 -12.62 -15.04
C LYS A 152 -6.29 -13.05 -15.86
N ALA A 153 -5.27 -12.20 -15.95
CA ALA A 153 -3.94 -12.72 -16.21
C ALA A 153 -3.72 -13.84 -15.19
N LYS A 154 -3.33 -15.03 -15.66
CA LYS A 154 -2.92 -16.12 -14.75
C LYS A 154 -1.70 -15.60 -14.00
N GLY A 155 -1.93 -14.98 -12.87
CA GLY A 155 -0.88 -14.62 -11.93
C GLY A 155 -0.14 -15.88 -11.49
N ILE A 156 0.96 -15.72 -10.82
CA ILE A 156 1.64 -16.82 -10.13
C ILE A 156 0.62 -17.37 -9.13
N SER A 157 0.08 -18.56 -9.42
CA SER A 157 -1.02 -19.17 -8.63
C SER A 157 -0.57 -19.69 -7.26
N LYS A 158 0.73 -19.55 -6.94
CA LYS A 158 1.33 -19.93 -5.66
C LYS A 158 2.37 -18.87 -5.32
N GLY A 159 2.17 -18.13 -4.25
CA GLY A 159 3.23 -17.37 -3.62
C GLY A 159 4.40 -18.30 -3.26
N TYR A 160 5.56 -17.74 -3.07
CA TYR A 160 6.73 -18.50 -2.60
C TYR A 160 6.46 -19.16 -1.24
N ASP A 161 5.57 -18.59 -0.44
CA ASP A 161 5.06 -19.19 0.78
C ASP A 161 3.62 -19.67 0.55
N THR A 162 3.43 -20.99 0.51
CA THR A 162 2.11 -21.60 0.28
C THR A 162 1.12 -21.37 1.43
N SER A 163 1.60 -20.92 2.61
CA SER A 163 0.75 -20.53 3.74
C SER A 163 0.09 -19.17 3.53
N LEU A 164 0.63 -18.34 2.61
CA LEU A 164 0.17 -16.99 2.30
C LEU A 164 -0.40 -16.88 0.87
N LYS A 165 -1.27 -17.80 0.50
CA LYS A 165 -1.83 -17.92 -0.87
C LYS A 165 -2.50 -16.65 -1.41
N ASN A 166 -2.84 -15.70 -0.54
CA ASN A 166 -3.58 -14.49 -0.88
C ASN A 166 -2.69 -13.23 -0.92
N THR A 167 -1.35 -13.38 -0.90
CA THR A 167 -0.41 -12.26 -0.90
C THR A 167 0.10 -11.89 -2.30
N ILE A 168 -0.47 -12.43 -3.36
CA ILE A 168 -0.09 -12.15 -4.74
C ILE A 168 -1.28 -11.63 -5.53
#